data_532e3c6d6d049b20d2e72e1182ce4254
#
_entry.id   532e3c6d6d049b20d2e72e1182ce4254
#
_cell.length_a   1.000
_cell.length_b   1.000
_cell.length_c   1.000
_cell.angle_alpha   90.00
_cell.angle_beta   90.00
_cell.angle_gamma   90.00
#
_symmetry.space_group_name_H-M   'P 1'
#
loop_
_entity.id
_entity.type
_entity.pdbx_description
1 polymer ?
#
loop_
_entity_poly.entity_id
_entity_poly.type
_entity_poly.pdbx_seq_one_letter_code
_entity_poly.pdbx_strand_id
1 'polypeptide(L)' 'MTTHRLKIFVKYADAIMSGAKTFEIRKNDRGYRVGDKIVFDVGEAARHPLNGEVYRIDYILDDFEGLAQKYVALAISKED' A
#
# COMPACT_ATOMS: atom_id res chain seq x y z
N MET A 1 -4.51 12.26 10.46
CA MET A 1 -4.16 11.25 9.46
C MET A 1 -2.81 10.67 9.73
N THR A 2 -2.68 9.38 9.55
CA THR A 2 -1.44 8.66 9.80
C THR A 2 -0.74 8.38 8.48
N THR A 3 0.58 8.45 8.49
CA THR A 3 1.40 8.01 7.36
C THR A 3 2.04 6.69 7.74
N HIS A 4 1.79 5.67 6.93
CA HIS A 4 2.33 4.33 7.13
C HIS A 4 3.50 4.12 6.17
N ARG A 5 4.62 3.67 6.70
CA ARG A 5 5.77 3.30 5.88
C ARG A 5 5.77 1.79 5.71
N LEU A 6 5.63 1.33 4.48
CA LEU A 6 5.46 -0.09 4.17
C LEU A 6 6.56 -0.58 3.25
N LYS A 7 7.18 -1.68 3.62
CA LYS A 7 8.16 -2.35 2.76
C LYS A 7 7.44 -3.08 1.63
N ILE A 8 8.04 -3.09 0.46
CA ILE A 8 7.46 -3.72 -0.71
C ILE A 8 8.56 -4.35 -1.57
N PHE A 9 8.25 -5.47 -2.21
CA PHE A 9 9.16 -6.10 -3.16
C PHE A 9 9.17 -5.34 -4.49
N VAL A 10 10.31 -5.39 -5.18
CA VAL A 10 10.49 -4.67 -6.44
C VAL A 10 9.40 -5.01 -7.46
N LYS A 11 9.03 -6.29 -7.59
CA LYS A 11 8.03 -6.66 -8.59
C LYS A 11 6.67 -6.01 -8.34
N TYR A 12 6.29 -5.84 -7.08
CA TYR A 12 5.04 -5.17 -6.74
C TYR A 12 5.17 -3.65 -6.87
N ALA A 13 6.34 -3.12 -6.55
CA ALA A 13 6.61 -1.70 -6.75
C ALA A 13 6.52 -1.34 -8.23
N ASP A 14 7.09 -2.17 -9.11
CA ASP A 14 6.98 -1.98 -10.55
C ASP A 14 5.53 -1.99 -11.02
N ALA A 15 4.73 -2.90 -10.47
CA ALA A 15 3.31 -2.99 -10.82
C ALA A 15 2.53 -1.75 -10.37
N ILE A 16 2.86 -1.19 -9.22
CA ILE A 16 2.24 0.05 -8.74
C ILE A 16 2.62 1.20 -9.65
N MET A 17 3.91 1.32 -9.98
CA MET A 17 4.38 2.42 -10.83
C MET A 17 3.78 2.38 -12.22
N SER A 18 3.56 1.19 -12.77
CA SER A 18 2.96 1.05 -14.10
C SER A 18 1.45 1.28 -14.10
N GLY A 19 0.83 1.37 -12.93
CA GLY A 19 -0.62 1.49 -12.81
C GLY A 19 -1.37 0.17 -12.86
N ALA A 20 -0.66 -0.95 -13.00
CA ALA A 20 -1.29 -2.26 -13.06
C ALA A 20 -1.81 -2.73 -11.71
N LYS A 21 -1.16 -2.32 -10.64
CA LYS A 21 -1.54 -2.69 -9.28
C LYS A 21 -1.99 -1.44 -8.52
N THR A 22 -3.27 -1.39 -8.16
CA THR A 22 -3.88 -0.23 -7.51
C THR A 22 -4.33 -0.54 -6.09
N PHE A 23 -3.77 -1.56 -5.49
CA PHE A 23 -4.17 -2.03 -4.16
C PHE A 23 -2.98 -2.62 -3.43
N GLU A 24 -3.11 -2.74 -2.10
CA GLU A 24 -2.16 -3.43 -1.25
C GLU A 24 -2.93 -4.38 -0.32
N ILE A 25 -2.40 -5.58 -0.15
CA ILE A 25 -2.96 -6.52 0.81
C ILE A 25 -1.99 -6.60 1.98
N ARG A 26 -2.48 -6.26 3.16
CA ARG A 26 -1.68 -6.20 4.37
C ARG A 26 -2.40 -6.78 5.56
N LYS A 27 -1.64 -7.30 6.51
CA LYS A 27 -2.18 -7.59 7.83
C LYS A 27 -2.54 -6.27 8.51
N ASN A 28 -3.74 -6.17 9.05
CA ASN A 28 -4.19 -4.94 9.68
C ASN A 28 -3.67 -4.83 11.11
N ASP A 29 -2.37 -4.69 11.25
CA ASP A 29 -1.70 -4.54 12.54
C ASP A 29 -1.35 -3.08 12.85
N ARG A 30 -1.75 -2.15 11.97
CA ARG A 30 -1.43 -0.74 12.10
C ARG A 30 -2.65 0.16 12.22
N GLY A 31 -3.85 -0.42 12.23
CA GLY A 31 -5.07 0.37 12.31
C GLY A 31 -5.26 1.28 11.10
N TYR A 32 -5.13 0.72 9.90
CA TYR A 32 -5.33 1.49 8.68
C TYR A 32 -6.70 2.14 8.63
N ARG A 33 -6.76 3.38 8.14
CA ARG A 33 -8.01 4.13 7.96
C ARG A 33 -8.04 4.78 6.58
N VAL A 34 -9.22 4.90 6.01
CA VAL A 34 -9.40 5.65 4.78
C VAL A 34 -8.92 7.09 4.98
N GLY A 35 -8.15 7.59 4.03
CA GLY A 35 -7.54 8.91 4.11
C GLY A 35 -6.11 8.87 4.65
N ASP A 36 -5.69 7.77 5.25
CA ASP A 36 -4.30 7.62 5.66
C ASP A 36 -3.39 7.59 4.46
N LYS A 37 -2.13 7.93 4.67
CA LYS A 37 -1.11 7.95 3.63
C LYS A 37 -0.19 6.76 3.75
N ILE A 38 0.37 6.35 2.62
CA ILE A 38 1.36 5.27 2.55
C ILE A 38 2.58 5.78 1.81
N VAL A 39 3.74 5.52 2.38
CA VAL A 39 5.02 5.71 1.71
C VAL A 39 5.68 4.34 1.63
N PHE A 40 5.99 3.90 0.42
CA PHE A 40 6.62 2.59 0.23
C PHE A 40 8.13 2.67 0.35
N ASP A 41 8.70 1.62 0.91
CA ASP A 41 10.13 1.41 0.99
C ASP A 41 10.44 0.17 0.15
N VAL A 42 11.11 0.37 -0.97
CA VAL A 42 11.43 -0.71 -1.92
C VAL A 42 12.72 -1.44 -1.52
N GLY A 43 13.03 -1.45 -0.25
CA GLY A 43 14.08 -2.29 0.32
C GLY A 43 15.43 -2.16 -0.39
N GLU A 44 15.84 -3.22 -1.09
CA GLU A 44 17.14 -3.30 -1.75
C GLU A 44 17.31 -2.33 -2.91
N ALA A 45 16.21 -1.82 -3.45
CA ALA A 45 16.24 -0.92 -4.61
C ALA A 45 16.11 0.53 -4.16
N ALA A 46 17.17 1.04 -3.52
CA ALA A 46 17.16 2.38 -2.92
C ALA A 46 16.83 3.50 -3.92
N ARG A 47 17.08 3.27 -5.21
CA ARG A 47 16.81 4.26 -6.25
C ARG A 47 15.51 3.99 -7.02
N HIS A 48 14.72 3.04 -6.56
CA HIS A 48 13.45 2.76 -7.22
C HIS A 48 12.56 4.01 -7.16
N PRO A 49 11.91 4.38 -8.28
CA PRO A 49 11.11 5.62 -8.32
C PRO A 49 9.91 5.61 -7.38
N LEU A 50 9.46 4.45 -6.90
CA LEU A 50 8.37 4.41 -5.93
C LEU A 50 8.80 4.92 -4.56
N ASN A 51 10.10 4.84 -4.23
CA ASN A 51 10.61 5.37 -2.96
C ASN A 51 10.31 6.87 -2.87
N GLY A 52 9.71 7.29 -1.76
CA GLY A 52 9.40 8.69 -1.53
C GLY A 52 8.07 9.15 -2.12
N GLU A 53 7.45 8.35 -2.96
CA GLU A 53 6.12 8.68 -3.47
C GLU A 53 5.07 8.44 -2.40
N VAL A 54 4.09 9.32 -2.32
CA VAL A 54 3.02 9.23 -1.31
C VAL A 54 1.74 8.75 -1.97
N TYR A 55 1.16 7.72 -1.38
CA TYR A 55 -0.14 7.20 -1.80
C TYR A 55 -1.16 7.44 -0.70
N ARG A 56 -2.43 7.42 -1.06
CA ARG A 56 -3.53 7.60 -0.13
C ARG A 56 -4.41 6.35 -0.15
N ILE A 57 -4.90 5.96 1.02
CA ILE A 57 -5.86 4.88 1.14
C ILE A 57 -7.25 5.44 0.81
N ASP A 58 -7.85 4.94 -0.26
CA ASP A 58 -9.15 5.39 -0.73
C ASP A 58 -10.28 4.53 -0.21
N TYR A 59 -10.02 3.26 0.03
CA TYR A 59 -11.02 2.30 0.48
C TYR A 59 -10.32 1.13 1.16
N ILE A 60 -10.98 0.54 2.15
CA ILE A 60 -10.45 -0.63 2.85
C ILE A 60 -11.50 -1.73 2.76
N LEU A 61 -11.11 -2.86 2.16
CA LEU A 61 -11.92 -4.06 2.17
C LEU A 61 -11.41 -4.95 3.29
N ASP A 62 -12.24 -5.13 4.30
CA ASP A 62 -11.93 -6.02 5.41
C ASP A 62 -13.02 -7.07 5.52
N ASP A 63 -12.85 -8.02 6.41
CA ASP A 63 -13.86 -9.05 6.69
C ASP A 63 -14.41 -9.72 5.43
N PHE A 64 -13.57 -9.90 4.43
CA PHE A 64 -13.90 -10.58 3.19
C PHE A 64 -13.44 -12.03 3.31
N GLU A 65 -14.33 -12.98 3.04
CA GLU A 65 -14.02 -14.41 3.23
C GLU A 65 -12.85 -14.91 2.38
N GLY A 66 -12.52 -14.22 1.30
CA GLY A 66 -11.37 -14.53 0.46
C GLY A 66 -10.04 -14.05 1.02
N LEU A 67 -10.07 -13.27 2.11
CA LEU A 67 -8.87 -12.77 2.77
C LEU A 67 -8.59 -13.60 4.01
N ALA A 68 -7.30 -13.78 4.32
CA ALA A 68 -6.91 -14.41 5.58
C ALA A 68 -7.37 -13.53 6.74
N GLN A 69 -7.58 -14.15 7.89
CA GLN A 69 -8.02 -13.45 9.09
C GLN A 69 -7.07 -12.29 9.40
N LYS A 70 -7.65 -11.12 9.72
CA LYS A 70 -6.93 -9.89 10.04
C LYS A 70 -6.20 -9.24 8.87
N TYR A 71 -6.36 -9.77 7.65
CA TYR A 71 -5.82 -9.11 6.47
C TYR A 71 -6.86 -8.18 5.86
N VAL A 72 -6.38 -7.13 5.21
CA VAL A 72 -7.22 -6.16 4.53
C VAL A 72 -6.66 -5.87 3.15
N ALA A 73 -7.54 -5.50 2.24
CA ALA A 73 -7.13 -4.97 0.94
C ALA A 73 -7.35 -3.46 0.97
N LEU A 74 -6.29 -2.73 0.65
CA LEU A 74 -6.27 -1.28 0.65
C LEU A 74 -6.30 -0.81 -0.80
N ALA A 75 -7.35 -0.13 -1.21
CA ALA A 75 -7.37 0.54 -2.51
C ALA A 75 -6.59 1.84 -2.36
N ILE A 76 -5.61 2.06 -3.22
CA ILE A 76 -4.70 3.19 -3.10
C ILE A 76 -4.63 3.99 -4.39
N SER A 77 -4.37 5.28 -4.25
CA SER A 77 -4.08 6.16 -5.37
C SER A 77 -2.95 7.10 -5.00
N LYS A 78 -2.24 7.57 -6.02
CA LYS A 78 -1.13 8.47 -5.78
C LYS A 78 -1.65 9.80 -5.24
N GLU A 79 -0.98 10.29 -4.21
CA GLU A 79 -1.27 11.60 -3.65
C GLU A 79 -0.59 12.67 -4.50
N ASP A 80 -1.34 13.63 -4.97
CA ASP A 80 -0.81 14.73 -5.78
C ASP A 80 -0.28 15.88 -4.92
#